data_618fc184f250e2aeb310f7c02fa66b31
#
_entry.id   618fc184f250e2aeb310f7c02fa66b31
#
_cell.length_a   1.000
_cell.length_b   1.000
_cell.length_c   1.000
_cell.angle_alpha   90.00
_cell.angle_beta   90.00
_cell.angle_gamma   90.00
#
_symmetry.space_group_name_H-M   'P 1'
#
loop_
_entity.id
_entity.type
_entity.pdbx_description
1 polymer ?
#
loop_
_entity_poly.entity_id
_entity_poly.type
_entity_poly.pdbx_seq_one_letter_code
_entity_poly.pdbx_strand_id
1 'polypeptide(L)'
;TFDTAHELQVRYRSNGDDDGSEVVTPVVTKGGRHVLIDRGFLKRSSHEGDTQALPPAPSGTVMVTGLVKGNEHGKPTATDPVGGKVRLINSDAIGKAQGITYVSGYISTTSMAPAQRDLVPHELPKLDDGPHLSYAIQWFCFTAIAVIGLFVLIRGDIKDRRKRRAKAARSAAQRAVSGPEPNRHDASHNRGAKTPGAHT
;
A
#
# COMPACT_ATOMS: atom_id res chain seq x y z
N THR A 1 0.71 37.50 -17.00
CA THR A 1 2.16 37.84 -16.95
C THR A 1 2.73 37.36 -15.65
N PHE A 2 3.95 36.84 -15.66
CA PHE A 2 4.68 36.42 -14.46
C PHE A 2 5.09 37.63 -13.61
N ASP A 3 4.95 37.47 -12.28
CA ASP A 3 5.45 38.40 -11.28
C ASP A 3 6.76 37.83 -10.68
N THR A 4 7.86 38.19 -11.30
CA THR A 4 9.19 37.69 -10.91
C THR A 4 9.73 38.32 -9.63
N ALA A 5 9.14 39.44 -9.15
CA ALA A 5 9.52 40.03 -7.89
C ALA A 5 9.15 39.16 -6.68
N HIS A 6 8.15 38.29 -6.85
CA HIS A 6 7.64 37.39 -5.80
C HIS A 6 7.93 35.91 -6.11
N GLU A 7 8.94 35.65 -6.97
CA GLU A 7 9.38 34.30 -7.29
C GLU A 7 9.99 33.59 -6.09
N LEU A 8 9.73 32.27 -5.98
CA LEU A 8 10.15 31.44 -4.86
C LEU A 8 10.85 30.17 -5.36
N GLN A 9 11.85 29.74 -4.62
CA GLN A 9 12.48 28.43 -4.76
C GLN A 9 11.92 27.48 -3.72
N VAL A 10 11.35 26.34 -4.17
CA VAL A 10 10.88 25.26 -3.31
C VAL A 10 11.97 24.23 -3.17
N ARG A 11 12.56 24.14 -1.98
CA ARG A 11 13.75 23.32 -1.72
C ARG A 11 13.39 21.87 -1.39
N TYR A 12 14.39 20.99 -1.56
CA TYR A 12 14.30 19.57 -1.21
C TYR A 12 13.23 18.84 -2.03
N ARG A 13 13.24 19.09 -3.33
CA ARG A 13 12.45 18.35 -4.31
C ARG A 13 13.33 17.33 -5.02
N SER A 14 12.71 16.25 -5.48
CA SER A 14 13.36 15.24 -6.31
C SER A 14 12.52 14.95 -7.55
N ASN A 15 13.18 14.64 -8.64
CA ASN A 15 12.55 14.20 -9.88
C ASN A 15 13.28 12.95 -10.39
N GLY A 16 12.70 11.77 -10.14
CA GLY A 16 13.41 10.50 -10.30
C GLY A 16 14.60 10.42 -9.36
N ASP A 17 15.79 10.19 -9.92
CA ASP A 17 17.06 10.08 -9.18
C ASP A 17 17.76 11.43 -8.96
N ASP A 18 17.21 12.51 -9.49
CA ASP A 18 17.78 13.84 -9.39
C ASP A 18 17.24 14.63 -8.21
N ASP A 19 18.14 15.18 -7.41
CA ASP A 19 17.82 16.15 -6.36
C ASP A 19 17.81 17.57 -6.91
N GLY A 20 16.92 18.42 -6.37
CA GLY A 20 16.81 19.79 -6.83
C GLY A 20 15.81 20.64 -6.09
N SER A 21 15.20 21.54 -6.80
CA SER A 21 14.17 22.45 -6.33
C SER A 21 13.13 22.69 -7.43
N GLU A 22 11.94 23.12 -7.02
CA GLU A 22 10.94 23.64 -7.95
C GLU A 22 10.98 25.16 -7.94
N VAL A 23 10.62 25.77 -9.07
CA VAL A 23 10.55 27.22 -9.21
C VAL A 23 9.10 27.66 -9.28
N VAL A 24 8.66 28.38 -8.28
CA VAL A 24 7.28 28.89 -8.19
C VAL A 24 7.26 30.38 -8.44
N THR A 25 6.56 30.79 -9.47
CA THR A 25 6.41 32.20 -9.84
C THR A 25 4.94 32.58 -9.93
N PRO A 26 4.49 33.61 -9.22
CA PRO A 26 3.12 34.09 -9.35
C PRO A 26 2.81 34.58 -10.76
N VAL A 27 1.56 34.39 -11.17
CA VAL A 27 1.02 34.95 -12.41
C VAL A 27 -0.17 35.84 -12.08
N VAL A 28 -0.20 37.02 -12.68
CA VAL A 28 -1.40 37.83 -12.72
C VAL A 28 -2.22 37.45 -13.94
N THR A 29 -3.40 36.93 -13.72
CA THR A 29 -4.34 36.53 -14.78
C THR A 29 -4.97 37.75 -15.46
N LYS A 30 -5.59 37.55 -16.64
CA LYS A 30 -6.35 38.64 -17.31
C LYS A 30 -7.48 39.21 -16.43
N GLY A 31 -8.01 38.43 -15.49
CA GLY A 31 -9.00 38.85 -14.52
C GLY A 31 -8.43 39.47 -13.23
N GLY A 32 -7.14 39.80 -13.18
CA GLY A 32 -6.48 40.44 -12.04
C GLY A 32 -6.24 39.51 -10.84
N ARG A 33 -6.51 38.22 -10.95
CA ARG A 33 -6.23 37.25 -9.86
C ARG A 33 -4.79 36.77 -9.90
N HIS A 34 -4.19 36.63 -8.72
CA HIS A 34 -2.85 36.09 -8.56
C HIS A 34 -2.92 34.57 -8.35
N VAL A 35 -2.16 33.82 -9.12
CA VAL A 35 -2.10 32.36 -9.07
C VAL A 35 -0.64 31.94 -8.98
N LEU A 36 -0.32 31.03 -8.08
CA LEU A 36 1.02 30.44 -7.99
C LEU A 36 1.19 29.40 -9.10
N ILE A 37 2.26 29.54 -9.87
CA ILE A 37 2.64 28.62 -10.93
C ILE A 37 3.97 27.97 -10.57
N ASP A 38 3.94 26.68 -10.33
CA ASP A 38 5.13 25.85 -10.28
C ASP A 38 5.59 25.61 -11.73
N ARG A 39 6.63 26.32 -12.12
CA ARG A 39 7.15 26.36 -13.49
C ARG A 39 7.89 25.10 -13.90
N GLY A 40 8.34 24.31 -12.91
CA GLY A 40 9.03 23.05 -13.12
C GLY A 40 10.22 22.86 -12.19
N PHE A 41 10.83 21.69 -12.36
CA PHE A 41 11.96 21.24 -11.56
C PHE A 41 13.29 21.78 -12.07
N LEU A 42 14.09 22.34 -11.16
CA LEU A 42 15.46 22.80 -11.38
C LEU A 42 16.41 21.78 -10.73
N LYS A 43 17.15 21.06 -11.57
CA LYS A 43 18.15 20.10 -11.07
C LYS A 43 19.26 20.85 -10.32
N ARG A 44 19.69 20.32 -9.21
CA ARG A 44 20.76 20.90 -8.39
C ARG A 44 22.09 20.89 -9.16
N SER A 45 22.72 22.05 -9.26
CA SER A 45 24.08 22.14 -9.75
C SER A 45 25.07 21.66 -8.70
N SER A 46 26.00 20.78 -9.09
CA SER A 46 27.07 20.31 -8.20
C SER A 46 28.04 21.44 -7.79
N HIS A 47 28.07 22.55 -8.53
CA HIS A 47 28.98 23.66 -8.32
C HIS A 47 28.36 24.80 -7.51
N GLU A 48 27.06 25.05 -7.66
CA GLU A 48 26.38 26.20 -7.09
C GLU A 48 25.55 25.88 -5.84
N GLY A 49 25.14 24.60 -5.70
CA GLY A 49 24.36 24.15 -4.56
C GLY A 49 23.09 24.98 -4.33
N ASP A 50 22.94 25.53 -3.13
CA ASP A 50 21.78 26.33 -2.71
C ASP A 50 21.78 27.78 -3.23
N THR A 51 22.84 28.22 -3.91
CA THR A 51 22.99 29.57 -4.49
C THR A 51 22.72 29.61 -5.99
N GLN A 52 22.31 28.47 -6.58
CA GLN A 52 21.96 28.37 -7.99
C GLN A 52 20.89 29.41 -8.36
N ALA A 53 21.20 30.21 -9.40
CA ALA A 53 20.28 31.22 -9.93
C ALA A 53 19.03 30.55 -10.50
N LEU A 54 17.88 31.16 -10.28
CA LEU A 54 16.64 30.69 -10.87
C LEU A 54 16.58 31.09 -12.36
N PRO A 55 16.17 30.18 -13.24
CA PRO A 55 16.01 30.49 -14.66
C PRO A 55 14.97 31.60 -14.87
N PRO A 56 15.24 32.57 -15.74
CA PRO A 56 14.33 33.69 -15.95
C PRO A 56 12.96 33.23 -16.44
N ALA A 57 11.90 33.85 -15.92
CA ALA A 57 10.55 33.59 -16.38
C ALA A 57 10.32 34.19 -17.78
N PRO A 58 9.52 33.54 -18.62
CA PRO A 58 9.12 34.13 -19.91
C PRO A 58 8.41 35.46 -19.72
N SER A 59 8.75 36.44 -20.52
CA SER A 59 8.12 37.77 -20.51
C SER A 59 6.80 37.79 -21.29
N GLY A 60 5.95 38.76 -21.00
CA GLY A 60 4.67 38.97 -21.69
C GLY A 60 3.57 38.02 -21.31
N THR A 61 2.65 37.74 -22.22
CA THR A 61 1.53 36.82 -22.02
C THR A 61 2.00 35.39 -22.21
N VAL A 62 1.73 34.55 -21.23
CA VAL A 62 2.06 33.13 -21.25
C VAL A 62 0.79 32.28 -21.23
N MET A 63 0.84 31.15 -21.91
CA MET A 63 -0.16 30.09 -21.78
C MET A 63 0.45 28.96 -20.95
N VAL A 64 -0.18 28.63 -19.84
CA VAL A 64 0.27 27.56 -18.94
C VAL A 64 -0.76 26.45 -18.95
N THR A 65 -0.32 25.25 -19.18
CA THR A 65 -1.12 24.02 -19.03
C THR A 65 -0.52 23.20 -17.90
N GLY A 66 -1.34 22.70 -17.00
CA GLY A 66 -0.84 21.97 -15.85
C GLY A 66 -1.93 21.38 -14.98
N LEU A 67 -1.52 20.76 -13.89
CA LEU A 67 -2.39 20.19 -12.88
C LEU A 67 -2.63 21.19 -11.77
N VAL A 68 -3.90 21.41 -11.42
CA VAL A 68 -4.26 22.18 -10.23
C VAL A 68 -4.01 21.31 -9.00
N LYS A 69 -3.18 21.81 -8.09
CA LYS A 69 -2.87 21.16 -6.81
C LYS A 69 -3.35 22.03 -5.65
N GLY A 70 -3.81 21.39 -4.59
CA GLY A 70 -4.15 22.07 -3.34
C GLY A 70 -2.91 22.53 -2.57
N ASN A 71 -3.11 23.35 -1.55
CA ASN A 71 -2.04 23.78 -0.66
C ASN A 71 -1.38 22.59 0.02
N GLU A 72 -0.06 22.59 0.07
CA GLU A 72 0.71 21.65 0.87
C GLU A 72 0.64 22.10 2.35
N HIS A 73 0.55 21.12 3.25
CA HIS A 73 0.37 21.39 4.68
C HIS A 73 1.61 20.97 5.48
N GLY A 74 2.01 21.82 6.41
CA GLY A 74 3.16 21.56 7.28
C GLY A 74 3.34 22.62 8.35
N LYS A 75 4.49 22.54 9.02
CA LYS A 75 4.86 23.55 10.05
C LYS A 75 5.14 24.90 9.37
N PRO A 76 4.94 26.04 10.07
CA PRO A 76 5.27 27.37 9.54
C PRO A 76 6.68 27.47 8.99
N THR A 77 7.66 26.80 9.61
CA THR A 77 9.05 26.75 9.14
C THR A 77 9.23 26.09 7.75
N ALA A 78 8.21 25.42 7.25
CA ALA A 78 8.22 24.80 5.93
C ALA A 78 7.39 25.58 4.91
N THR A 79 6.35 26.30 5.33
CA THR A 79 5.41 27.02 4.47
C THR A 79 5.70 28.51 4.36
N ASP A 80 6.31 29.12 5.38
CA ASP A 80 6.59 30.55 5.38
C ASP A 80 7.87 30.84 4.58
N PRO A 81 7.82 31.78 3.62
CA PRO A 81 8.99 32.14 2.81
C PRO A 81 10.10 32.80 3.65
N VAL A 82 11.32 32.31 3.50
CA VAL A 82 12.51 32.91 4.09
C VAL A 82 13.56 33.11 3.00
N GLY A 83 13.92 34.36 2.71
CA GLY A 83 14.89 34.69 1.66
C GLY A 83 14.51 34.16 0.27
N GLY A 84 13.22 34.22 -0.09
CA GLY A 84 12.72 33.71 -1.38
C GLY A 84 12.66 32.19 -1.45
N LYS A 85 12.75 31.46 -0.33
CA LYS A 85 12.79 30.01 -0.31
C LYS A 85 11.72 29.45 0.63
N VAL A 86 11.09 28.33 0.21
CA VAL A 86 10.13 27.55 0.99
C VAL A 86 10.44 26.07 0.87
N ARG A 87 9.78 25.25 1.66
CA ARG A 87 9.82 23.78 1.52
C ARG A 87 8.51 23.20 0.99
N LEU A 88 7.40 23.89 1.29
CA LEU A 88 6.06 23.48 0.93
C LEU A 88 5.33 24.66 0.26
N ILE A 89 4.58 24.36 -0.79
CA ILE A 89 3.81 25.38 -1.52
C ILE A 89 2.45 25.55 -0.83
N ASN A 90 2.31 26.66 -0.11
CA ASN A 90 1.05 27.02 0.54
C ASN A 90 0.70 28.46 0.17
N SER A 91 -0.32 28.62 -0.68
CA SER A 91 -0.70 29.93 -1.22
C SER A 91 -1.13 30.93 -0.13
N ASP A 92 -1.70 30.45 0.97
CA ASP A 92 -2.17 31.32 2.06
C ASP A 92 -0.98 31.83 2.89
N ALA A 93 -0.03 30.95 3.24
CA ALA A 93 1.17 31.31 3.97
C ALA A 93 2.10 32.22 3.14
N ILE A 94 2.30 31.87 1.86
CA ILE A 94 3.07 32.68 0.92
C ILE A 94 2.43 34.04 0.72
N GLY A 95 1.10 34.08 0.52
CA GLY A 95 0.35 35.31 0.34
C GLY A 95 0.44 36.23 1.54
N LYS A 96 0.31 35.68 2.74
CA LYS A 96 0.48 36.42 3.99
C LYS A 96 1.87 37.06 4.10
N ALA A 97 2.91 36.32 3.76
CA ALA A 97 4.28 36.80 3.84
C ALA A 97 4.59 37.86 2.77
N GLN A 98 4.00 37.79 1.59
CA GLN A 98 4.22 38.70 0.47
C GLN A 98 3.20 39.87 0.41
N GLY A 99 2.15 39.84 1.24
CA GLY A 99 1.07 40.87 1.19
C GLY A 99 0.17 40.71 -0.04
N ILE A 100 0.09 39.53 -0.65
CA ILE A 100 -0.67 39.27 -1.87
C ILE A 100 -1.73 38.19 -1.59
N THR A 101 -2.95 38.41 -2.11
CA THR A 101 -3.98 37.37 -2.05
C THR A 101 -3.91 36.48 -3.26
N TYR A 102 -3.51 35.24 -3.07
CA TYR A 102 -3.49 34.21 -4.10
C TYR A 102 -4.77 33.41 -4.15
N VAL A 103 -5.07 32.84 -5.33
CA VAL A 103 -6.06 31.75 -5.44
C VAL A 103 -5.53 30.56 -4.65
N SER A 104 -6.40 29.90 -3.88
CA SER A 104 -6.01 28.75 -3.06
C SER A 104 -5.45 27.61 -3.90
N GLY A 105 -4.27 27.13 -3.53
CA GLY A 105 -3.52 26.12 -4.26
C GLY A 105 -2.56 26.71 -5.29
N TYR A 106 -2.08 25.86 -6.19
CA TYR A 106 -1.12 26.22 -7.25
C TYR A 106 -1.31 25.36 -8.49
N ILE A 107 -0.69 25.76 -9.61
CA ILE A 107 -0.68 25.00 -10.85
C ILE A 107 0.71 24.42 -11.06
N SER A 108 0.82 23.09 -11.12
CA SER A 108 2.04 22.39 -11.49
C SER A 108 2.08 22.24 -13.00
N THR A 109 3.04 22.90 -13.66
CA THR A 109 3.10 23.05 -15.13
C THR A 109 3.53 21.76 -15.80
N THR A 110 2.74 21.29 -16.77
CA THR A 110 3.09 20.19 -17.67
C THR A 110 3.58 20.71 -19.03
N SER A 111 3.08 21.86 -19.47
CA SER A 111 3.58 22.55 -20.65
C SER A 111 3.33 24.05 -20.58
N MET A 112 4.14 24.82 -21.30
CA MET A 112 4.07 26.27 -21.31
C MET A 112 4.39 26.82 -22.71
N ALA A 113 3.72 27.90 -23.10
CA ALA A 113 4.03 28.67 -24.30
C ALA A 113 4.18 30.15 -23.94
N PRO A 114 5.34 30.80 -24.25
CA PRO A 114 6.55 30.23 -24.86
C PRO A 114 7.21 29.17 -23.94
N ALA A 115 7.85 28.18 -24.54
CA ALA A 115 8.48 27.08 -23.83
C ALA A 115 9.65 27.57 -22.98
N GLN A 116 9.76 27.03 -21.76
CA GLN A 116 10.89 27.25 -20.88
C GLN A 116 11.92 26.13 -21.06
N ARG A 117 13.21 26.47 -21.17
CA ARG A 117 14.26 25.51 -21.53
C ARG A 117 15.02 24.94 -20.34
N ASP A 118 15.13 25.70 -19.25
CA ASP A 118 16.03 25.40 -18.14
C ASP A 118 15.35 24.73 -16.94
N LEU A 119 14.05 24.45 -17.05
CA LEU A 119 13.29 23.71 -16.06
C LEU A 119 12.68 22.47 -16.71
N VAL A 120 12.67 21.38 -15.95
CA VAL A 120 11.99 20.14 -16.34
C VAL A 120 10.51 20.28 -15.97
N PRO A 121 9.58 20.25 -16.94
CA PRO A 121 8.15 20.31 -16.65
C PRO A 121 7.71 19.06 -15.90
N HIS A 122 6.63 19.17 -15.13
CA HIS A 122 6.07 18.02 -14.44
C HIS A 122 5.41 17.06 -15.43
N GLU A 123 5.66 15.78 -15.23
CA GLU A 123 4.95 14.75 -15.99
C GLU A 123 3.53 14.58 -15.43
N LEU A 124 2.60 14.28 -16.34
CA LEU A 124 1.27 13.84 -15.92
C LEU A 124 1.40 12.52 -15.19
N PRO A 125 0.66 12.33 -14.07
CA PRO A 125 0.62 11.03 -13.43
C PRO A 125 0.24 9.96 -14.46
N LYS A 126 1.08 8.95 -14.62
CA LYS A 126 0.71 7.79 -15.42
C LYS A 126 -0.47 7.13 -14.73
N LEU A 127 -1.59 7.06 -15.40
CA LEU A 127 -2.73 6.26 -14.98
C LEU A 127 -2.32 4.79 -15.17
N ASP A 128 -1.59 4.28 -14.21
CA ASP A 128 -1.27 2.86 -14.13
C ASP A 128 -2.35 2.21 -13.26
N ASP A 129 -3.00 1.20 -13.81
CA ASP A 129 -4.01 0.42 -13.08
C ASP A 129 -3.40 -0.32 -11.87
N GLY A 130 -2.11 -0.15 -11.63
CA GLY A 130 -1.36 -0.72 -10.52
C GLY A 130 -1.42 -2.25 -10.49
N PRO A 131 -0.85 -2.89 -9.48
CA PRO A 131 -0.85 -4.35 -9.36
C PRO A 131 -2.20 -4.94 -8.89
N HIS A 132 -3.30 -4.16 -8.89
CA HIS A 132 -4.60 -4.60 -8.37
C HIS A 132 -5.13 -5.86 -9.07
N LEU A 133 -4.94 -5.97 -10.38
CA LEU A 133 -5.33 -7.17 -11.13
C LEU A 133 -4.50 -8.39 -10.70
N SER A 134 -3.20 -8.23 -10.52
CA SER A 134 -2.30 -9.30 -10.06
C SER A 134 -2.67 -9.77 -8.66
N TYR A 135 -2.98 -8.85 -7.75
CA TYR A 135 -3.48 -9.18 -6.41
C TYR A 135 -4.83 -9.89 -6.47
N ALA A 136 -5.76 -9.43 -7.28
CA ALA A 136 -7.05 -10.10 -7.44
C ALA A 136 -6.88 -11.54 -7.93
N ILE A 137 -6.06 -11.78 -8.96
CA ILE A 137 -5.74 -13.12 -9.47
C ILE A 137 -5.11 -13.97 -8.37
N GLN A 138 -4.17 -13.43 -7.61
CA GLN A 138 -3.51 -14.15 -6.50
C GLN A 138 -4.53 -14.62 -5.46
N TRP A 139 -5.47 -13.77 -5.05
CA TRP A 139 -6.52 -14.14 -4.09
C TRP A 139 -7.47 -15.20 -4.64
N PHE A 140 -7.82 -15.12 -5.93
CA PHE A 140 -8.59 -16.18 -6.58
C PHE A 140 -7.86 -17.51 -6.59
N CYS A 141 -6.55 -17.52 -6.87
CA CYS A 141 -5.74 -18.73 -6.82
C CYS A 141 -5.71 -19.33 -5.40
N PHE A 142 -5.50 -18.52 -4.37
CA PHE A 142 -5.50 -19.00 -2.98
C PHE A 142 -6.87 -19.58 -2.58
N THR A 143 -7.95 -18.92 -2.96
CA THR A 143 -9.30 -19.43 -2.72
C THR A 143 -9.53 -20.76 -3.42
N ALA A 144 -9.12 -20.89 -4.68
CA ALA A 144 -9.24 -22.13 -5.42
C ALA A 144 -8.46 -23.27 -4.76
N ILE A 145 -7.23 -23.02 -4.33
CA ILE A 145 -6.39 -24.01 -3.62
C ILE A 145 -7.05 -24.44 -2.31
N ALA A 146 -7.57 -23.49 -1.54
CA ALA A 146 -8.27 -23.77 -0.28
C ALA A 146 -9.52 -24.64 -0.49
N VAL A 147 -10.33 -24.32 -1.50
CA VAL A 147 -11.55 -25.09 -1.85
C VAL A 147 -11.18 -26.51 -2.30
N ILE A 148 -10.16 -26.65 -3.17
CA ILE A 148 -9.69 -27.95 -3.63
C ILE A 148 -9.14 -28.78 -2.46
N GLY A 149 -8.33 -28.16 -1.59
CA GLY A 149 -7.79 -28.81 -0.40
C GLY A 149 -8.88 -29.31 0.54
N LEU A 150 -9.88 -28.47 0.81
CA LEU A 150 -11.05 -28.84 1.63
C LEU A 150 -11.81 -30.01 1.00
N PHE A 151 -12.04 -29.96 -0.31
CA PHE A 151 -12.73 -31.05 -1.04
C PHE A 151 -11.98 -32.38 -0.92
N VAL A 152 -10.64 -32.36 -1.09
CA VAL A 152 -9.78 -33.57 -0.94
C VAL A 152 -9.86 -34.11 0.47
N LEU A 153 -9.79 -33.26 1.51
CA LEU A 153 -9.89 -33.67 2.91
C LEU A 153 -11.25 -34.30 3.21
N ILE A 154 -12.34 -33.68 2.81
CA ILE A 154 -13.70 -34.22 3.02
C ILE A 154 -13.84 -35.59 2.31
N ARG A 155 -13.34 -35.70 1.07
CA ARG A 155 -13.41 -36.95 0.31
C ARG A 155 -12.57 -38.05 0.94
N GLY A 156 -11.40 -37.70 1.52
CA GLY A 156 -10.55 -38.59 2.30
C GLY A 156 -11.26 -39.10 3.57
N ASP A 157 -11.83 -38.21 4.35
CA ASP A 157 -12.53 -38.57 5.57
C ASP A 157 -13.74 -39.50 5.32
N ILE A 158 -14.53 -39.20 4.29
CA ILE A 158 -15.66 -40.06 3.88
C ILE A 158 -15.17 -41.44 3.49
N LYS A 159 -14.07 -41.56 2.74
CA LYS A 159 -13.50 -42.86 2.33
C LYS A 159 -13.00 -43.65 3.52
N ASP A 160 -12.35 -43.00 4.49
CA ASP A 160 -11.84 -43.66 5.68
C ASP A 160 -12.94 -44.11 6.62
N ARG A 161 -13.99 -43.31 6.79
CA ARG A 161 -15.20 -43.69 7.54
C ARG A 161 -15.90 -44.90 6.94
N ARG A 162 -16.01 -44.98 5.62
CA ARG A 162 -16.55 -46.16 4.91
C ARG A 162 -15.70 -47.39 5.12
N LYS A 163 -14.36 -47.29 5.06
CA LYS A 163 -13.43 -48.41 5.33
C LYS A 163 -13.56 -48.91 6.76
N ARG A 164 -13.61 -47.98 7.75
CA ARG A 164 -13.76 -48.35 9.17
C ARG A 164 -15.08 -49.05 9.45
N ARG A 165 -16.20 -48.57 8.86
CA ARG A 165 -17.51 -49.21 8.97
C ARG A 165 -17.52 -50.61 8.35
N ALA A 166 -16.92 -50.80 7.18
CA ALA A 166 -16.82 -52.10 6.51
C ALA A 166 -15.98 -53.06 7.32
N LYS A 167 -14.85 -52.64 7.92
CA LYS A 167 -13.99 -53.45 8.79
C LYS A 167 -14.76 -53.84 10.07
N ALA A 168 -15.47 -52.92 10.72
CA ALA A 168 -16.25 -53.20 11.89
C ALA A 168 -17.39 -54.22 11.61
N ALA A 169 -18.07 -54.07 10.46
CA ALA A 169 -19.10 -55.05 10.03
C ALA A 169 -18.54 -56.45 9.82
N ARG A 170 -17.36 -56.56 9.18
CA ARG A 170 -16.68 -57.87 8.96
C ARG A 170 -16.25 -58.49 10.28
N SER A 171 -15.70 -57.73 11.22
CA SER A 171 -15.30 -58.26 12.54
C SER A 171 -16.49 -58.64 13.39
N ALA A 172 -17.63 -57.94 13.29
CA ALA A 172 -18.88 -58.33 13.97
C ALA A 172 -19.44 -59.64 13.37
N ALA A 173 -19.45 -59.79 12.05
CA ALA A 173 -19.87 -61.03 11.40
C ALA A 173 -18.98 -62.23 11.76
N GLN A 174 -17.66 -62.08 11.84
CA GLN A 174 -16.76 -63.13 12.29
C GLN A 174 -16.99 -63.54 13.73
N ARG A 175 -17.29 -62.60 14.65
CA ARG A 175 -17.61 -62.92 16.02
C ARG A 175 -18.97 -63.60 16.17
N ALA A 176 -19.92 -63.33 15.27
CA ALA A 176 -21.20 -64.02 15.26
C ALA A 176 -21.11 -65.49 14.76
N VAL A 177 -20.16 -65.79 13.87
CA VAL A 177 -19.88 -67.14 13.33
C VAL A 177 -19.06 -68.00 14.31
N SER A 178 -18.09 -67.41 15.05
CA SER A 178 -17.41 -68.06 16.17
C SER A 178 -18.26 -67.86 17.41
N GLY A 179 -19.28 -68.71 17.59
CA GLY A 179 -20.13 -68.75 18.75
C GLY A 179 -19.35 -68.91 20.07
N PRO A 180 -19.97 -68.61 21.22
CA PRO A 180 -19.28 -68.73 22.50
C PRO A 180 -18.81 -70.17 22.74
N GLU A 181 -17.50 -70.31 22.92
CA GLU A 181 -16.86 -71.57 23.28
C GLU A 181 -17.50 -72.03 24.62
N PRO A 182 -18.06 -73.27 24.69
CA PRO A 182 -18.66 -73.72 25.95
C PRO A 182 -17.56 -73.84 26.98
N ASN A 183 -17.76 -73.15 28.12
CA ASN A 183 -16.87 -73.08 29.25
C ASN A 183 -16.68 -74.53 29.84
N ARG A 184 -15.61 -75.25 29.41
CA ARG A 184 -15.20 -76.53 29.96
C ARG A 184 -14.34 -76.38 31.22
N HIS A 185 -14.89 -75.77 32.22
CA HIS A 185 -14.28 -75.80 33.56
C HIS A 185 -15.36 -75.82 34.66
N ASP A 186 -16.06 -76.98 34.71
CA ASP A 186 -16.75 -77.42 36.00
C ASP A 186 -17.05 -78.89 35.97
N ALA A 187 -16.00 -79.72 36.07
CA ALA A 187 -16.16 -81.12 36.46
C ALA A 187 -14.80 -81.70 36.92
N SER A 188 -14.37 -81.35 38.07
CA SER A 188 -13.57 -82.30 38.91
C SER A 188 -13.12 -81.58 40.22
N HIS A 189 -13.80 -81.73 41.28
CA HIS A 189 -13.24 -82.03 42.60
C HIS A 189 -14.30 -81.91 43.64
N ASN A 190 -15.12 -82.97 43.68
CA ASN A 190 -15.80 -83.33 44.94
C ASN A 190 -15.46 -84.79 45.29
N ARG A 191 -14.40 -85.00 46.04
CA ARG A 191 -14.21 -86.19 46.86
C ARG A 191 -13.07 -85.96 47.89
N GLY A 192 -13.44 -86.01 49.16
CA GLY A 192 -12.44 -86.25 50.18
C GLY A 192 -12.72 -85.59 51.50
N ALA A 193 -13.77 -86.12 52.19
CA ALA A 193 -13.91 -85.93 53.61
C ALA A 193 -12.76 -86.53 54.42
N LYS A 194 -12.26 -85.88 55.48
CA LYS A 194 -12.01 -86.51 56.78
C LYS A 194 -11.51 -85.47 57.81
N THR A 195 -12.28 -85.27 58.80
CA THR A 195 -11.94 -84.86 60.18
C THR A 195 -11.11 -85.96 60.89
N PRO A 196 -10.61 -85.85 62.18
CA PRO A 196 -10.40 -84.72 63.05
C PRO A 196 -9.05 -84.80 63.86
N GLY A 197 -8.86 -83.95 64.88
CA GLY A 197 -7.87 -84.10 65.94
C GLY A 197 -7.13 -82.82 66.22
N ALA A 198 -7.46 -82.08 67.25
CA ALA A 198 -7.25 -82.07 68.65
C ALA A 198 -5.79 -81.94 69.09
N HIS A 199 -5.63 -81.04 70.12
CA HIS A 199 -4.46 -80.80 71.02
C HIS A 199 -3.40 -79.80 70.45
N THR A 200 -3.04 -78.83 71.15
CA THR A 200 -3.08 -78.26 72.53
C THR A 200 -2.92 -76.74 72.36
#